data_920e483424bed4a2e0ab5410c92f6dad
#
_entry.id   920e483424bed4a2e0ab5410c92f6dad
#
_cell.length_a   1.000
_cell.length_b   1.000
_cell.length_c   1.000
_cell.angle_alpha   90.00
_cell.angle_beta   90.00
_cell.angle_gamma   90.00
#
_symmetry.space_group_name_H-M   'P 1'
#
loop_
_entity.id
_entity.type
_entity.pdbx_description
1 polymer ?
#
loop_
_entity_poly.entity_id
_entity_poly.type
_entity_poly.pdbx_seq_one_letter_code
_entity_poly.pdbx_strand_id
1 'polypeptide(L)'
;MSQRPDTIIIGAGIAGLATGCYAQMNGYDTLILEQHTIPGGVCTAWRRGGYILDGCIHFLMGCGSDQGFHQRYREVGALEGNRLIHAEHYLSFFDESTERSLTITRDLDRLAHDLRTLAPADGGFVDRFTVGIRAMQGYDVDVMQARSLMRPVPAPVHLWNARHLIPHFAGNRISLEALGTRVRDPFVGWAMSNLFVPEAPVPFIFAVLAQLTLGELAVVEGGSLNFSLGMARRYETLGGQIVYGADVTEILIENDRAVGVRLSNGAVYRADRVISAADGYTTIFELLGGRYTTRSIRARYERWPLFAPLLLISYGVACEFPNVPPTSVIRLQRPLSIAGQTKPRLVFRVFNYDTTLAPPGKTVVQVYIQTDYDWWEALRKDRARYEQEKARIAADVLERLEHHLPGIAAHVEVTDVSTPHTFYRYTRNYRGAFEGWLVTPRTIRHALEHALPGLQDFYMIGQWTEPGGGIPVVIDAARRFVQTLCHQDRKPFRTEAEVTAP
;
A
#
# COMPACT_ATOMS: atom_id res chain seq x y z
N MET A 1 -7.08 35.58 -14.04
CA MET A 1 -8.26 34.82 -13.56
C MET A 1 -8.00 33.37 -13.94
N SER A 2 -7.74 32.45 -12.99
CA SER A 2 -7.62 31.05 -13.33
C SER A 2 -8.98 30.58 -13.88
N GLN A 3 -8.98 29.98 -15.05
CA GLN A 3 -10.16 29.34 -15.58
C GLN A 3 -10.65 28.34 -14.53
N ARG A 4 -11.98 28.23 -14.36
CA ARG A 4 -12.60 27.24 -13.50
C ARG A 4 -12.24 25.85 -14.04
N PRO A 5 -11.58 24.96 -13.28
CA PRO A 5 -11.26 23.63 -13.78
C PRO A 5 -12.54 22.81 -14.01
N ASP A 6 -12.49 21.88 -14.94
CA ASP A 6 -13.60 20.93 -15.15
C ASP A 6 -13.76 20.03 -13.93
N THR A 7 -12.64 19.62 -13.33
CA THR A 7 -12.62 18.62 -12.26
C THR A 7 -11.66 19.04 -11.14
N ILE A 8 -12.13 19.01 -9.91
CA ILE A 8 -11.31 19.08 -8.71
C ILE A 8 -11.05 17.66 -8.19
N ILE A 9 -9.78 17.36 -7.88
CA ILE A 9 -9.36 16.12 -7.23
C ILE A 9 -8.89 16.46 -5.82
N ILE A 10 -9.46 15.83 -4.80
CA ILE A 10 -9.06 16.03 -3.39
C ILE A 10 -8.01 14.98 -3.03
N GLY A 11 -6.78 15.44 -2.72
CA GLY A 11 -5.64 14.63 -2.32
C GLY A 11 -4.67 14.30 -3.45
N ALA A 12 -3.38 14.57 -3.23
CA ALA A 12 -2.26 14.22 -4.11
C ALA A 12 -1.57 12.89 -3.68
N GLY A 13 -2.31 11.94 -3.12
CA GLY A 13 -1.88 10.56 -2.95
C GLY A 13 -1.78 9.83 -4.30
N ILE A 14 -1.29 8.59 -4.31
CA ILE A 14 -1.12 7.79 -5.54
C ILE A 14 -2.39 7.75 -6.38
N ALA A 15 -3.56 7.56 -5.77
CA ALA A 15 -4.84 7.50 -6.47
C ALA A 15 -5.20 8.83 -7.14
N GLY A 16 -5.02 9.96 -6.44
CA GLY A 16 -5.30 11.29 -6.98
C GLY A 16 -4.35 11.68 -8.10
N LEU A 17 -3.05 11.44 -7.93
CA LEU A 17 -2.04 11.67 -8.95
C LEU A 17 -2.29 10.83 -10.21
N ALA A 18 -2.58 9.53 -10.05
CA ALA A 18 -2.90 8.65 -11.18
C ALA A 18 -4.17 9.11 -11.90
N THR A 19 -5.23 9.44 -11.15
CA THR A 19 -6.47 9.95 -11.72
C THR A 19 -6.24 11.25 -12.49
N GLY A 20 -5.46 12.18 -11.91
CA GLY A 20 -5.08 13.42 -12.56
C GLY A 20 -4.30 13.20 -13.84
N CYS A 21 -3.29 12.33 -13.85
CA CYS A 21 -2.52 11.99 -15.05
C CYS A 21 -3.43 11.46 -16.17
N TYR A 22 -4.24 10.43 -15.88
CA TYR A 22 -5.15 9.87 -16.88
C TYR A 22 -6.21 10.87 -17.34
N ALA A 23 -6.74 11.70 -16.45
CA ALA A 23 -7.71 12.71 -16.81
C ALA A 23 -7.10 13.77 -17.75
N GLN A 24 -5.90 14.29 -17.45
CA GLN A 24 -5.18 15.23 -18.31
C GLN A 24 -4.88 14.64 -19.70
N MET A 25 -4.41 13.38 -19.78
CA MET A 25 -4.19 12.69 -21.06
C MET A 25 -5.46 12.58 -21.92
N ASN A 26 -6.64 12.70 -21.31
CA ASN A 26 -7.93 12.58 -21.96
C ASN A 26 -8.67 13.92 -22.08
N GLY A 27 -7.96 15.05 -21.93
CA GLY A 27 -8.47 16.38 -22.17
C GLY A 27 -9.49 16.87 -21.15
N TYR A 28 -9.31 16.46 -19.88
CA TYR A 28 -10.00 17.06 -18.73
C TYR A 28 -9.08 18.08 -18.07
N ASP A 29 -9.55 19.29 -17.87
CA ASP A 29 -8.84 20.29 -17.06
C ASP A 29 -9.03 19.97 -15.57
N THR A 30 -7.95 19.59 -14.90
CA THR A 30 -8.00 19.11 -13.51
C THR A 30 -7.11 19.92 -12.56
N LEU A 31 -7.62 20.12 -11.34
CA LEU A 31 -6.91 20.74 -10.22
C LEU A 31 -6.85 19.75 -9.05
N ILE A 32 -5.65 19.42 -8.60
CA ILE A 32 -5.45 18.64 -7.38
C ILE A 32 -5.27 19.59 -6.18
N LEU A 33 -6.01 19.33 -5.10
CA LEU A 33 -5.91 20.05 -3.82
C LEU A 33 -5.33 19.09 -2.78
N GLU A 34 -4.15 19.42 -2.25
CA GLU A 34 -3.41 18.59 -1.29
C GLU A 34 -3.21 19.34 0.03
N GLN A 35 -3.59 18.71 1.15
CA GLN A 35 -3.44 19.33 2.47
C GLN A 35 -1.99 19.47 2.93
N HIS A 36 -1.12 18.55 2.52
CA HIS A 36 0.29 18.56 2.86
C HIS A 36 1.09 19.47 1.93
N THR A 37 2.38 19.66 2.23
CA THR A 37 3.32 20.46 1.42
C THR A 37 4.06 19.64 0.36
N ILE A 38 3.85 18.30 0.34
CA ILE A 38 4.44 17.38 -0.61
C ILE A 38 3.38 16.36 -1.06
N PRO A 39 3.51 15.77 -2.27
CA PRO A 39 2.60 14.73 -2.75
C PRO A 39 2.91 13.37 -2.12
N GLY A 40 2.04 12.39 -2.38
CA GLY A 40 2.26 10.98 -2.09
C GLY A 40 1.31 10.38 -1.06
N GLY A 41 0.76 11.19 -0.15
CA GLY A 41 -0.06 10.69 0.95
C GLY A 41 0.73 9.72 1.83
N VAL A 42 0.34 8.43 1.89
CA VAL A 42 1.11 7.39 2.61
C VAL A 42 2.38 7.00 1.87
N CYS A 43 2.41 7.10 0.53
CA CYS A 43 3.59 6.78 -0.29
C CYS A 43 4.61 7.92 -0.23
N THR A 44 5.34 7.98 0.86
CA THR A 44 6.24 9.10 1.20
C THR A 44 7.50 8.63 1.91
N ALA A 45 8.48 9.54 2.04
CA ALA A 45 9.67 9.39 2.86
C ALA A 45 10.01 10.76 3.47
N TRP A 46 10.76 10.78 4.57
CA TRP A 46 11.17 12.03 5.21
C TRP A 46 12.62 11.96 5.72
N ARG A 47 13.23 13.12 5.88
CA ARG A 47 14.64 13.22 6.32
C ARG A 47 14.75 13.47 7.82
N ARG A 48 15.72 12.80 8.47
CA ARG A 48 16.13 13.02 9.86
C ARG A 48 17.65 12.83 9.99
N GLY A 49 18.37 13.82 10.46
CA GLY A 49 19.81 13.71 10.78
C GLY A 49 20.67 13.18 9.62
N GLY A 50 20.34 13.49 8.36
CA GLY A 50 21.04 13.00 7.17
C GLY A 50 20.52 11.68 6.60
N TYR A 51 19.62 11.00 7.30
CA TYR A 51 18.96 9.75 6.85
C TYR A 51 17.63 10.05 6.17
N ILE A 52 17.27 9.22 5.20
CA ILE A 52 15.94 9.17 4.58
C ILE A 52 15.20 7.98 5.18
N LEU A 53 14.08 8.25 5.84
CA LEU A 53 13.22 7.24 6.45
C LEU A 53 12.06 6.98 5.49
N ASP A 54 12.01 5.75 4.95
CA ASP A 54 10.97 5.35 3.99
C ASP A 54 9.66 5.00 4.69
N GLY A 55 8.54 5.48 4.18
CA GLY A 55 7.24 5.34 4.84
C GLY A 55 6.30 4.30 4.23
N CYS A 56 6.61 3.71 3.04
CA CYS A 56 5.58 2.98 2.31
C CYS A 56 6.05 1.72 1.60
N ILE A 57 6.79 1.81 0.50
CA ILE A 57 7.00 0.68 -0.42
C ILE A 57 7.84 -0.43 0.21
N HIS A 58 7.16 -1.49 0.65
CA HIS A 58 7.82 -2.72 1.10
C HIS A 58 8.23 -3.59 -0.08
N PHE A 59 7.38 -3.66 -1.09
CA PHE A 59 7.60 -4.27 -2.39
C PHE A 59 6.61 -3.67 -3.40
N LEU A 60 7.05 -3.57 -4.64
CA LEU A 60 6.25 -3.14 -5.77
C LEU A 60 6.15 -4.31 -6.74
N MET A 61 4.94 -4.74 -7.07
CA MET A 61 4.67 -5.83 -8.00
C MET A 61 4.67 -5.32 -9.45
N GLY A 62 4.98 -6.22 -10.41
CA GLY A 62 4.92 -5.90 -11.82
C GLY A 62 6.02 -4.94 -12.27
N CYS A 63 7.23 -5.09 -11.74
CA CYS A 63 8.39 -4.28 -12.11
C CYS A 63 9.20 -4.86 -13.29
N GLY A 64 8.71 -5.91 -13.93
CA GLY A 64 9.27 -6.44 -15.17
C GLY A 64 8.89 -5.58 -16.39
N SER A 65 9.79 -5.48 -17.40
CA SER A 65 9.67 -4.54 -18.51
C SER A 65 8.41 -4.69 -19.38
N ASP A 66 7.78 -5.89 -19.39
CA ASP A 66 6.67 -6.21 -20.29
C ASP A 66 5.35 -6.48 -19.56
N GLN A 67 5.29 -6.18 -18.26
CA GLN A 67 4.11 -6.45 -17.45
C GLN A 67 3.14 -5.26 -17.42
N GLY A 68 1.85 -5.55 -17.32
CA GLY A 68 0.79 -4.55 -17.33
C GLY A 68 0.93 -3.48 -16.24
N PHE A 69 1.36 -3.84 -15.03
CA PHE A 69 1.62 -2.86 -13.98
C PHE A 69 2.81 -1.97 -14.30
N HIS A 70 3.89 -2.50 -14.88
CA HIS A 70 5.04 -1.70 -15.31
C HIS A 70 4.62 -0.60 -16.29
N GLN A 71 3.81 -0.96 -17.29
CA GLN A 71 3.27 0.01 -18.22
C GLN A 71 2.47 1.11 -17.50
N ARG A 72 1.61 0.76 -16.54
CA ARG A 72 0.84 1.75 -15.78
C ARG A 72 1.73 2.70 -14.98
N TYR A 73 2.80 2.19 -14.36
CA TYR A 73 3.78 3.04 -13.68
C TYR A 73 4.46 4.03 -14.64
N ARG A 74 4.77 3.57 -15.86
CA ARG A 74 5.32 4.44 -16.92
C ARG A 74 4.30 5.47 -17.41
N GLU A 75 3.06 5.07 -17.67
CA GLU A 75 1.97 5.96 -18.10
C GLU A 75 1.82 7.15 -17.15
N VAL A 76 1.87 6.90 -15.84
CA VAL A 76 1.73 7.95 -14.82
C VAL A 76 3.06 8.58 -14.39
N GLY A 77 4.18 8.26 -15.04
CA GLY A 77 5.50 8.86 -14.77
C GLY A 77 6.18 8.39 -13.47
N ALA A 78 5.65 7.36 -12.81
CA ALA A 78 6.16 6.91 -11.52
C ALA A 78 7.59 6.34 -11.59
N LEU A 79 8.00 5.80 -12.75
CA LEU A 79 9.35 5.26 -12.99
C LEU A 79 10.29 6.26 -13.67
N GLU A 80 9.81 7.43 -14.06
CA GLU A 80 10.63 8.42 -14.76
C GLU A 80 11.70 9.00 -13.83
N GLY A 81 12.97 8.77 -14.17
CA GLY A 81 14.12 9.16 -13.34
C GLY A 81 14.31 8.32 -12.07
N ASN A 82 13.54 7.26 -11.89
CA ASN A 82 13.64 6.35 -10.76
C ASN A 82 14.26 5.02 -11.16
N ARG A 83 15.25 4.55 -10.40
CA ARG A 83 15.82 3.23 -10.53
C ARG A 83 15.07 2.24 -9.64
N LEU A 84 14.88 1.02 -10.14
CA LEU A 84 14.30 -0.09 -9.40
C LEU A 84 15.40 -1.00 -8.84
N ILE A 85 15.26 -1.39 -7.57
CA ILE A 85 16.10 -2.39 -6.92
C ILE A 85 15.27 -3.65 -6.79
N HIS A 86 15.61 -4.68 -7.58
CA HIS A 86 14.87 -5.94 -7.62
C HIS A 86 15.18 -6.83 -6.42
N ALA A 87 14.15 -7.47 -5.87
CA ALA A 87 14.26 -8.30 -4.69
C ALA A 87 14.80 -9.69 -5.02
N GLU A 88 15.83 -10.13 -4.30
CA GLU A 88 16.33 -11.52 -4.31
C GLU A 88 15.61 -12.39 -3.25
N HIS A 89 15.07 -11.74 -2.21
CA HIS A 89 14.35 -12.36 -1.10
C HIS A 89 13.07 -11.59 -0.82
N TYR A 90 12.04 -12.30 -0.34
CA TYR A 90 10.82 -11.67 0.14
C TYR A 90 10.89 -11.36 1.63
N LEU A 91 10.97 -12.43 2.46
CA LEU A 91 11.06 -12.36 3.92
C LEU A 91 12.03 -13.42 4.42
N SER A 92 12.67 -13.14 5.55
CA SER A 92 13.41 -14.14 6.33
C SER A 92 12.75 -14.30 7.69
N PHE A 93 12.43 -15.53 8.07
CA PHE A 93 11.82 -15.90 9.34
C PHE A 93 12.87 -16.46 10.28
N PHE A 94 12.78 -16.09 11.55
CA PHE A 94 13.62 -16.65 12.62
C PHE A 94 12.79 -16.87 13.89
N ASP A 95 12.98 -18.00 14.55
CA ASP A 95 12.36 -18.33 15.84
C ASP A 95 13.44 -18.34 16.93
N GLU A 96 13.40 -17.38 17.85
CA GLU A 96 14.36 -17.25 18.95
C GLU A 96 14.36 -18.46 19.89
N SER A 97 13.24 -19.17 20.02
CA SER A 97 13.13 -20.31 20.94
C SER A 97 13.77 -21.59 20.41
N THR A 98 13.80 -21.74 19.07
CA THR A 98 14.29 -22.97 18.41
C THR A 98 15.51 -22.71 17.53
N GLU A 99 15.93 -21.44 17.38
CA GLU A 99 17.02 -20.98 16.51
C GLU A 99 16.88 -21.42 15.04
N ARG A 100 15.61 -21.70 14.61
CA ARG A 100 15.30 -22.10 13.24
C ARG A 100 15.08 -20.88 12.37
N SER A 101 15.53 -20.97 11.13
CA SER A 101 15.37 -19.93 10.13
C SER A 101 14.82 -20.46 8.82
N LEU A 102 14.11 -19.61 8.08
CA LEU A 102 13.60 -19.86 6.73
C LEU A 102 13.63 -18.56 5.93
N THR A 103 14.31 -18.55 4.80
CA THR A 103 14.29 -17.41 3.87
C THR A 103 13.45 -17.73 2.63
N ILE A 104 12.50 -16.87 2.31
CA ILE A 104 11.68 -16.96 1.10
C ILE A 104 12.46 -16.29 -0.03
N THR A 105 13.11 -17.10 -0.85
CA THR A 105 13.97 -16.68 -1.95
C THR A 105 13.24 -16.71 -3.29
N ARG A 106 13.81 -16.03 -4.31
CA ARG A 106 13.29 -16.09 -5.69
C ARG A 106 13.49 -17.46 -6.35
N ASP A 107 14.45 -18.25 -5.91
CA ASP A 107 14.68 -19.61 -6.37
C ASP A 107 13.67 -20.56 -5.72
N LEU A 108 12.66 -20.94 -6.49
CA LEU A 108 11.55 -21.77 -5.98
C LEU A 108 11.97 -23.21 -5.69
N ASP A 109 12.97 -23.74 -6.38
CA ASP A 109 13.45 -25.11 -6.16
C ASP A 109 14.30 -25.18 -4.87
N ARG A 110 15.11 -24.16 -4.64
CA ARG A 110 15.81 -23.97 -3.36
C ARG A 110 14.82 -23.80 -2.21
N LEU A 111 13.81 -22.94 -2.36
CA LEU A 111 12.76 -22.77 -1.35
C LEU A 111 12.06 -24.09 -1.03
N ALA A 112 11.72 -24.89 -2.05
CA ALA A 112 11.11 -26.20 -1.87
C ALA A 112 12.03 -27.17 -1.14
N HIS A 113 13.34 -27.15 -1.42
CA HIS A 113 14.34 -27.95 -0.72
C HIS A 113 14.43 -27.56 0.76
N ASP A 114 14.56 -26.25 1.04
CA ASP A 114 14.68 -25.72 2.41
C ASP A 114 13.42 -26.06 3.25
N LEU A 115 12.23 -25.91 2.66
CA LEU A 115 10.97 -26.29 3.31
C LEU A 115 10.87 -27.78 3.60
N ARG A 116 11.31 -28.68 2.68
CA ARG A 116 11.32 -30.14 2.93
C ARG A 116 12.35 -30.51 3.99
N THR A 117 13.47 -29.84 4.05
CA THR A 117 14.50 -30.04 5.09
C THR A 117 13.99 -29.64 6.47
N LEU A 118 13.29 -28.50 6.55
CA LEU A 118 12.72 -28.00 7.82
C LEU A 118 11.49 -28.79 8.26
N ALA A 119 10.66 -29.28 7.33
CA ALA A 119 9.40 -29.96 7.59
C ALA A 119 9.26 -31.24 6.76
N PRO A 120 10.06 -32.31 7.02
CA PRO A 120 10.07 -33.52 6.21
C PRO A 120 8.71 -34.23 6.12
N ALA A 121 7.88 -34.10 7.17
CA ALA A 121 6.55 -34.68 7.22
C ALA A 121 5.50 -33.93 6.37
N ASP A 122 5.86 -32.76 5.83
CA ASP A 122 4.96 -31.86 5.11
C ASP A 122 5.24 -31.79 3.59
N GLY A 123 5.94 -32.78 3.01
CA GLY A 123 6.31 -32.80 1.59
C GLY A 123 5.13 -32.53 0.64
N GLY A 124 3.97 -33.13 0.90
CA GLY A 124 2.77 -32.88 0.11
C GLY A 124 2.20 -31.47 0.24
N PHE A 125 2.46 -30.77 1.34
CA PHE A 125 2.17 -29.34 1.47
C PHE A 125 3.11 -28.54 0.58
N VAL A 126 4.42 -28.82 0.66
CA VAL A 126 5.46 -28.10 -0.12
C VAL A 126 5.17 -28.20 -1.62
N ASP A 127 4.81 -29.40 -2.11
CA ASP A 127 4.44 -29.61 -3.51
C ASP A 127 3.26 -28.74 -3.95
N ARG A 128 2.18 -28.71 -3.16
CA ARG A 128 1.00 -27.87 -3.47
C ARG A 128 1.31 -26.39 -3.40
N PHE A 129 2.14 -25.96 -2.45
CA PHE A 129 2.54 -24.58 -2.29
C PHE A 129 3.34 -24.07 -3.48
N THR A 130 4.35 -24.83 -3.91
CA THR A 130 5.19 -24.47 -5.07
C THR A 130 4.44 -24.53 -6.39
N VAL A 131 3.57 -25.53 -6.57
CA VAL A 131 2.68 -25.60 -7.75
C VAL A 131 1.73 -24.39 -7.80
N GLY A 132 1.20 -23.97 -6.66
CA GLY A 132 0.35 -22.77 -6.59
C GLY A 132 1.08 -21.50 -7.02
N ILE A 133 2.34 -21.32 -6.61
CA ILE A 133 3.18 -20.19 -7.03
C ILE A 133 3.46 -20.26 -8.54
N ARG A 134 3.86 -21.42 -9.07
CA ARG A 134 4.11 -21.60 -10.52
C ARG A 134 2.87 -21.32 -11.37
N ALA A 135 1.70 -21.71 -10.89
CA ALA A 135 0.44 -21.45 -11.60
C ALA A 135 0.15 -19.94 -11.74
N MET A 136 0.61 -19.13 -10.79
CA MET A 136 0.45 -17.66 -10.83
C MET A 136 1.48 -16.94 -11.69
N GLN A 137 2.60 -17.58 -12.08
CA GLN A 137 3.62 -16.97 -12.97
C GLN A 137 3.06 -16.64 -14.37
N GLY A 138 2.07 -17.41 -14.84
CA GLY A 138 1.41 -17.15 -16.12
C GLY A 138 0.17 -16.26 -16.03
N TYR A 139 -0.11 -15.67 -14.88
CA TYR A 139 -1.28 -14.83 -14.70
C TYR A 139 -0.97 -13.39 -15.10
N ASP A 140 -1.50 -13.01 -16.26
CA ASP A 140 -1.44 -11.62 -16.72
C ASP A 140 -2.51 -10.77 -16.03
N VAL A 141 -2.06 -9.79 -15.25
CA VAL A 141 -2.92 -8.83 -14.55
C VAL A 141 -3.51 -7.79 -15.54
N ASP A 142 -3.05 -7.79 -16.78
CA ASP A 142 -3.35 -6.79 -17.80
C ASP A 142 -4.80 -6.86 -18.37
N VAL A 143 -5.56 -7.89 -18.03
CA VAL A 143 -6.90 -8.14 -18.57
C VAL A 143 -8.00 -7.30 -17.92
N MET A 144 -7.66 -6.40 -17.00
CA MET A 144 -8.66 -5.61 -16.28
C MET A 144 -9.06 -4.32 -17.01
N GLN A 145 -9.93 -4.43 -17.99
CA GLN A 145 -10.73 -3.30 -18.47
C GLN A 145 -11.82 -2.93 -17.46
N ALA A 146 -12.26 -1.66 -17.46
CA ALA A 146 -13.43 -1.27 -16.68
C ALA A 146 -14.60 -2.19 -16.99
N ARG A 147 -15.24 -2.75 -15.98
CA ARG A 147 -16.34 -3.73 -16.15
C ARG A 147 -17.46 -3.22 -17.04
N SER A 148 -17.74 -1.90 -16.99
CA SER A 148 -18.74 -1.21 -17.83
C SER A 148 -18.39 -1.21 -19.31
N LEU A 149 -17.11 -1.42 -19.67
CA LEU A 149 -16.60 -1.42 -21.04
C LEU A 149 -16.30 -2.82 -21.56
N MET A 150 -16.30 -3.83 -20.69
CA MET A 150 -16.13 -5.21 -21.11
C MET A 150 -17.31 -5.61 -22.01
N ARG A 151 -17.01 -5.98 -23.27
CA ARG A 151 -17.97 -6.76 -24.04
C ARG A 151 -18.31 -8.00 -23.21
N PRO A 152 -19.59 -8.40 -23.11
CA PRO A 152 -19.94 -9.64 -22.41
C PRO A 152 -19.25 -10.83 -23.10
N VAL A 153 -18.06 -11.18 -22.61
CA VAL A 153 -17.39 -12.39 -23.01
C VAL A 153 -18.18 -13.53 -22.35
N PRO A 154 -18.65 -14.51 -23.10
CA PRO A 154 -19.42 -15.61 -22.54
C PRO A 154 -18.67 -16.25 -21.36
N ALA A 155 -19.37 -16.45 -20.24
CA ALA A 155 -18.78 -17.06 -19.04
C ALA A 155 -17.91 -18.33 -19.31
N PRO A 156 -18.23 -19.19 -20.28
CA PRO A 156 -17.38 -20.32 -20.67
C PRO A 156 -15.97 -19.94 -21.13
N VAL A 157 -15.80 -18.80 -21.81
CA VAL A 157 -14.47 -18.35 -22.30
C VAL A 157 -13.60 -17.85 -21.14
N HIS A 158 -14.17 -17.11 -20.19
CA HIS A 158 -13.45 -16.73 -18.96
C HIS A 158 -13.09 -17.97 -18.12
N LEU A 159 -13.99 -18.93 -17.99
CA LEU A 159 -13.70 -20.19 -17.32
C LEU A 159 -12.60 -20.99 -18.04
N TRP A 160 -12.62 -21.01 -19.37
CA TRP A 160 -11.58 -21.68 -20.15
C TRP A 160 -10.21 -21.03 -19.99
N ASN A 161 -10.13 -19.71 -20.02
CA ASN A 161 -8.87 -18.98 -19.81
C ASN A 161 -8.33 -19.12 -18.39
N ALA A 162 -9.21 -19.21 -17.39
CA ALA A 162 -8.85 -19.39 -15.98
C ALA A 162 -8.80 -20.85 -15.53
N ARG A 163 -9.03 -21.85 -16.41
CA ARG A 163 -9.19 -23.28 -16.03
C ARG A 163 -7.98 -23.85 -15.28
N HIS A 164 -6.77 -23.38 -15.61
CA HIS A 164 -5.53 -23.79 -14.96
C HIS A 164 -5.40 -23.21 -13.54
N LEU A 165 -6.07 -22.09 -13.27
CA LEU A 165 -6.09 -21.43 -11.95
C LEU A 165 -7.18 -21.98 -11.04
N ILE A 166 -8.28 -22.55 -11.61
CA ILE A 166 -9.46 -23.01 -10.84
C ILE A 166 -9.08 -23.96 -9.70
N PRO A 167 -8.24 -25.01 -9.90
CA PRO A 167 -7.86 -25.91 -8.82
C PRO A 167 -7.13 -25.19 -7.69
N HIS A 168 -6.28 -24.23 -8.02
CA HIS A 168 -5.48 -23.46 -7.06
C HIS A 168 -6.30 -22.41 -6.33
N PHE A 169 -7.25 -21.77 -7.00
CA PHE A 169 -8.18 -20.81 -6.39
C PHE A 169 -9.29 -21.51 -5.58
N ALA A 170 -9.83 -22.61 -6.07
CA ALA A 170 -10.93 -23.30 -5.39
C ALA A 170 -10.48 -23.91 -4.04
N GLY A 171 -9.26 -24.46 -3.99
CA GLY A 171 -8.69 -25.06 -2.77
C GLY A 171 -8.05 -24.07 -1.80
N ASN A 172 -7.72 -22.85 -2.25
CA ASN A 172 -6.95 -21.85 -1.50
C ASN A 172 -7.73 -20.57 -1.19
N ARG A 173 -9.06 -20.63 -1.15
CA ARG A 173 -9.94 -19.51 -0.69
C ARG A 173 -9.88 -19.28 0.81
N ILE A 174 -8.77 -19.60 1.43
CA ILE A 174 -8.51 -19.50 2.86
C ILE A 174 -7.53 -18.35 3.12
N SER A 175 -7.45 -17.93 4.38
CA SER A 175 -6.44 -16.99 4.84
C SER A 175 -5.08 -17.66 5.01
N LEU A 176 -4.02 -16.85 5.13
CA LEU A 176 -2.67 -17.35 5.45
C LEU A 176 -2.63 -18.04 6.83
N GLU A 177 -3.40 -17.53 7.80
CA GLU A 177 -3.56 -18.19 9.10
C GLU A 177 -4.07 -19.63 8.92
N ALA A 178 -5.15 -19.81 8.17
CA ALA A 178 -5.70 -21.11 7.87
C ALA A 178 -4.76 -21.99 6.99
N LEU A 179 -3.88 -21.39 6.18
CA LEU A 179 -2.84 -22.11 5.47
C LEU A 179 -1.81 -22.70 6.44
N GLY A 180 -1.33 -21.88 7.39
CA GLY A 180 -0.34 -22.31 8.39
C GLY A 180 -0.83 -23.47 9.26
N THR A 181 -2.13 -23.53 9.58
CA THR A 181 -2.70 -24.67 10.35
C THR A 181 -2.70 -26.00 9.58
N ARG A 182 -2.46 -26.00 8.27
CA ARG A 182 -2.35 -27.21 7.43
C ARG A 182 -0.94 -27.81 7.42
N VAL A 183 0.04 -27.10 8.02
CA VAL A 183 1.43 -27.54 8.15
C VAL A 183 1.60 -28.21 9.52
N ARG A 184 2.23 -29.36 9.56
CA ARG A 184 2.45 -30.11 10.82
C ARG A 184 3.60 -29.52 11.62
N ASP A 185 4.63 -29.06 10.94
CA ASP A 185 5.77 -28.41 11.58
C ASP A 185 5.37 -27.02 12.13
N PRO A 186 5.51 -26.78 13.45
CA PRO A 186 5.02 -25.53 14.07
C PRO A 186 5.73 -24.27 13.60
N PHE A 187 7.04 -24.36 13.26
CA PHE A 187 7.80 -23.21 12.78
C PHE A 187 7.41 -22.85 11.35
N VAL A 188 7.38 -23.85 10.46
CA VAL A 188 6.98 -23.64 9.07
C VAL A 188 5.51 -23.18 9.00
N GLY A 189 4.63 -23.76 9.83
CA GLY A 189 3.24 -23.32 9.92
C GLY A 189 3.10 -21.86 10.34
N TRP A 190 3.89 -21.45 11.35
CA TRP A 190 3.95 -20.05 11.76
C TRP A 190 4.50 -19.14 10.65
N ALA A 191 5.57 -19.53 9.96
CA ALA A 191 6.13 -18.76 8.86
C ALA A 191 5.09 -18.57 7.73
N MET A 192 4.36 -19.64 7.34
CA MET A 192 3.31 -19.56 6.31
C MET A 192 2.16 -18.63 6.71
N SER A 193 1.79 -18.61 8.00
CA SER A 193 0.76 -17.68 8.51
C SER A 193 1.22 -16.22 8.50
N ASN A 194 2.53 -15.96 8.46
CA ASN A 194 3.12 -14.62 8.56
C ASN A 194 3.82 -14.16 7.28
N LEU A 195 3.53 -14.80 6.13
CA LEU A 195 4.02 -14.34 4.83
C LEU A 195 3.52 -12.94 4.46
N PHE A 196 2.41 -12.53 5.03
CA PHE A 196 1.85 -11.17 5.00
C PHE A 196 1.02 -10.96 6.27
N VAL A 197 -0.11 -10.24 6.20
CA VAL A 197 -1.08 -10.25 7.30
C VAL A 197 -1.81 -11.60 7.35
N PRO A 198 -2.04 -12.21 8.53
CA PRO A 198 -2.59 -13.57 8.63
C PRO A 198 -3.96 -13.76 7.97
N GLU A 199 -4.76 -12.70 7.89
CA GLU A 199 -6.09 -12.69 7.28
C GLU A 199 -6.07 -12.63 5.75
N ALA A 200 -4.92 -12.33 5.14
CA ALA A 200 -4.81 -12.21 3.68
C ALA A 200 -5.11 -13.54 2.97
N PRO A 201 -5.78 -13.49 1.79
CA PRO A 201 -6.07 -14.69 1.03
C PRO A 201 -4.82 -15.30 0.41
N VAL A 202 -4.70 -16.62 0.46
CA VAL A 202 -3.54 -17.37 -0.09
C VAL A 202 -3.24 -17.02 -1.56
N PRO A 203 -4.22 -16.86 -2.48
CA PRO A 203 -3.92 -16.49 -3.86
C PRO A 203 -3.19 -15.14 -4.01
N PHE A 204 -3.41 -14.20 -3.09
CA PHE A 204 -2.69 -12.94 -3.09
C PHE A 204 -1.17 -13.18 -2.88
N ILE A 205 -0.81 -13.99 -1.87
CA ILE A 205 0.61 -14.26 -1.61
C ILE A 205 1.24 -15.12 -2.71
N PHE A 206 0.48 -16.02 -3.34
CA PHE A 206 0.98 -16.76 -4.50
C PHE A 206 1.32 -15.81 -5.67
N ALA A 207 0.51 -14.77 -5.90
CA ALA A 207 0.82 -13.76 -6.90
C ALA A 207 2.09 -12.97 -6.55
N VAL A 208 2.25 -12.55 -5.28
CA VAL A 208 3.47 -11.85 -4.81
C VAL A 208 4.71 -12.72 -5.00
N LEU A 209 4.64 -14.00 -4.59
CA LEU A 209 5.77 -14.93 -4.70
C LEU A 209 6.06 -15.33 -6.16
N ALA A 210 5.05 -15.40 -7.02
CA ALA A 210 5.25 -15.58 -8.47
C ALA A 210 6.04 -14.40 -9.06
N GLN A 211 5.67 -13.16 -8.71
CA GLN A 211 6.41 -11.96 -9.13
C GLN A 211 7.85 -11.95 -8.61
N LEU A 212 8.07 -12.41 -7.37
CA LEU A 212 9.43 -12.58 -6.85
C LEU A 212 10.24 -13.55 -7.70
N THR A 213 9.69 -14.73 -8.02
CA THR A 213 10.39 -15.76 -8.80
C THR A 213 10.68 -15.33 -10.23
N LEU A 214 9.87 -14.46 -10.80
CA LEU A 214 10.08 -13.84 -12.11
C LEU A 214 11.08 -12.66 -12.07
N GLY A 215 11.52 -12.23 -10.87
CA GLY A 215 12.36 -11.04 -10.72
C GLY A 215 11.63 -9.72 -10.93
N GLU A 216 10.30 -9.72 -10.77
CA GLU A 216 9.42 -8.58 -11.03
C GLU A 216 8.96 -7.88 -9.75
N LEU A 217 9.50 -8.28 -8.62
CA LEU A 217 9.29 -7.63 -7.33
C LEU A 217 10.45 -6.68 -7.04
N ALA A 218 10.18 -5.40 -6.80
CA ALA A 218 11.23 -4.39 -6.61
C ALA A 218 10.84 -3.34 -5.57
N VAL A 219 11.78 -2.46 -5.24
CA VAL A 219 11.56 -1.19 -4.54
C VAL A 219 12.15 -0.04 -5.34
N VAL A 220 11.77 1.19 -5.03
CA VAL A 220 12.29 2.39 -5.69
C VAL A 220 13.51 2.90 -4.92
N GLU A 221 14.64 3.09 -5.62
CA GLU A 221 15.85 3.68 -5.05
C GLU A 221 15.59 5.11 -4.54
N GLY A 222 16.08 5.43 -3.36
CA GLY A 222 15.86 6.73 -2.71
C GLY A 222 14.52 6.85 -1.99
N GLY A 223 13.75 5.77 -1.90
CA GLY A 223 12.53 5.67 -1.11
C GLY A 223 11.24 6.04 -1.84
N SER A 224 10.14 5.75 -1.17
CA SER A 224 8.77 5.84 -1.72
C SER A 224 8.37 7.22 -2.22
N LEU A 225 8.92 8.28 -1.64
CA LEU A 225 8.61 9.65 -2.06
C LEU A 225 9.03 9.91 -3.53
N ASN A 226 10.14 9.32 -3.98
CA ASN A 226 10.61 9.47 -5.36
C ASN A 226 9.57 8.97 -6.38
N PHE A 227 8.89 7.86 -6.06
CA PHE A 227 7.79 7.35 -6.87
C PHE A 227 6.65 8.37 -7.02
N SER A 228 6.22 8.96 -5.91
CA SER A 228 5.15 9.97 -5.88
C SER A 228 5.57 11.27 -6.56
N LEU A 229 6.83 11.71 -6.40
CA LEU A 229 7.35 12.89 -7.08
C LEU A 229 7.43 12.71 -8.60
N GLY A 230 7.75 11.50 -9.09
CA GLY A 230 7.68 11.18 -10.52
C GLY A 230 6.28 11.38 -11.07
N MET A 231 5.27 10.86 -10.37
CA MET A 231 3.87 11.02 -10.76
C MET A 231 3.40 12.49 -10.72
N ALA A 232 3.80 13.26 -9.70
CA ALA A 232 3.45 14.68 -9.60
C ALA A 232 4.06 15.47 -10.77
N ARG A 233 5.36 15.25 -11.08
CA ARG A 233 5.99 15.88 -12.25
C ARG A 233 5.27 15.51 -13.56
N ARG A 234 4.90 14.24 -13.73
CA ARG A 234 4.13 13.80 -14.91
C ARG A 234 2.80 14.52 -15.03
N TYR A 235 2.06 14.61 -13.93
CA TYR A 235 0.79 15.32 -13.88
C TYR A 235 0.94 16.80 -14.28
N GLU A 236 1.93 17.49 -13.74
CA GLU A 236 2.23 18.89 -14.06
C GLU A 236 2.68 19.08 -15.51
N THR A 237 3.51 18.15 -16.05
CA THR A 237 3.92 18.15 -17.46
C THR A 237 2.74 17.97 -18.42
N LEU A 238 1.71 17.24 -17.98
CA LEU A 238 0.46 17.07 -18.74
C LEU A 238 -0.47 18.30 -18.68
N GLY A 239 -0.09 19.37 -17.95
CA GLY A 239 -0.85 20.60 -17.81
C GLY A 239 -1.68 20.69 -16.53
N GLY A 240 -1.65 19.67 -15.68
CA GLY A 240 -2.34 19.68 -14.39
C GLY A 240 -1.67 20.62 -13.36
N GLN A 241 -2.43 21.05 -12.37
CA GLN A 241 -1.95 21.91 -11.29
C GLN A 241 -2.21 21.25 -9.92
N ILE A 242 -1.20 21.29 -9.02
CA ILE A 242 -1.35 20.86 -7.62
C ILE A 242 -1.25 22.11 -6.72
N VAL A 243 -2.25 22.31 -5.87
CA VAL A 243 -2.21 23.33 -4.82
C VAL A 243 -1.96 22.62 -3.50
N TYR A 244 -0.74 22.83 -2.97
CA TYR A 244 -0.33 22.31 -1.67
C TYR A 244 -0.80 23.21 -0.52
N GLY A 245 -0.93 22.66 0.70
CA GLY A 245 -1.46 23.36 1.85
C GLY A 245 -2.97 23.66 1.74
N ALA A 246 -3.65 22.99 0.81
CA ALA A 246 -5.07 23.14 0.53
C ALA A 246 -5.89 22.11 1.31
N ASP A 247 -6.16 22.38 2.59
CA ASP A 247 -6.97 21.52 3.45
C ASP A 247 -8.45 21.70 3.14
N VAL A 248 -9.05 20.76 2.39
CA VAL A 248 -10.47 20.74 2.06
C VAL A 248 -11.28 20.35 3.29
N THR A 249 -12.26 21.17 3.65
CA THR A 249 -13.13 20.98 4.83
C THR A 249 -14.60 20.74 4.48
N GLU A 250 -15.00 21.01 3.23
CA GLU A 250 -16.38 20.84 2.77
C GLU A 250 -16.43 20.58 1.26
N ILE A 251 -17.29 19.65 0.84
CA ILE A 251 -17.70 19.48 -0.57
C ILE A 251 -19.02 20.24 -0.75
N LEU A 252 -18.99 21.22 -1.66
CA LEU A 252 -20.13 22.09 -1.91
C LEU A 252 -21.17 21.39 -2.79
N ILE A 253 -22.40 21.35 -2.32
CA ILE A 253 -23.53 20.67 -2.99
C ILE A 253 -24.62 21.67 -3.30
N GLU A 254 -25.08 21.67 -4.56
CA GLU A 254 -26.24 22.43 -5.04
C GLU A 254 -27.17 21.47 -5.82
N ASN A 255 -28.44 21.36 -5.42
CA ASN A 255 -29.43 20.48 -6.04
C ASN A 255 -28.93 19.02 -6.23
N ASP A 256 -28.39 18.42 -5.16
CA ASP A 256 -27.81 17.07 -5.15
C ASP A 256 -26.66 16.86 -6.16
N ARG A 257 -25.95 17.92 -6.52
CA ARG A 257 -24.80 17.93 -7.41
C ARG A 257 -23.60 18.53 -6.70
N ALA A 258 -22.43 17.90 -6.80
CA ALA A 258 -21.17 18.46 -6.33
C ALA A 258 -20.72 19.57 -7.28
N VAL A 259 -20.47 20.77 -6.76
CA VAL A 259 -20.15 21.96 -7.54
C VAL A 259 -18.81 22.61 -7.15
N GLY A 260 -18.07 21.99 -6.26
CA GLY A 260 -16.78 22.49 -5.80
C GLY A 260 -16.46 22.10 -4.37
N VAL A 261 -15.50 22.77 -3.79
CA VAL A 261 -15.03 22.53 -2.42
C VAL A 261 -14.71 23.84 -1.69
N ARG A 262 -14.70 23.77 -0.36
CA ARG A 262 -14.24 24.84 0.55
C ARG A 262 -12.99 24.37 1.30
N LEU A 263 -12.02 25.25 1.41
CA LEU A 263 -10.82 25.03 2.22
C LEU A 263 -10.98 25.54 3.65
N SER A 264 -10.12 25.09 4.55
CA SER A 264 -10.07 25.52 5.96
C SER A 264 -9.81 27.02 6.15
N ASN A 265 -9.16 27.67 5.18
CA ASN A 265 -8.93 29.13 5.15
C ASN A 265 -10.11 29.94 4.57
N GLY A 266 -11.22 29.28 4.25
CA GLY A 266 -12.44 29.88 3.68
C GLY A 266 -12.43 30.04 2.14
N ALA A 267 -11.33 29.77 1.45
CA ALA A 267 -11.27 29.81 -0.02
C ALA A 267 -12.22 28.78 -0.63
N VAL A 268 -12.85 29.14 -1.73
CA VAL A 268 -13.80 28.29 -2.47
C VAL A 268 -13.26 28.05 -3.87
N TYR A 269 -13.22 26.78 -4.27
CA TYR A 269 -12.92 26.35 -5.62
C TYR A 269 -14.16 25.71 -6.22
N ARG A 270 -14.55 26.14 -7.44
CA ARG A 270 -15.70 25.64 -8.18
C ARG A 270 -15.23 24.77 -9.33
N ALA A 271 -15.95 23.68 -9.59
CA ALA A 271 -15.73 22.79 -10.73
C ALA A 271 -17.06 22.16 -11.16
N ASP A 272 -17.06 21.52 -12.32
CA ASP A 272 -18.23 20.77 -12.80
C ASP A 272 -18.30 19.38 -12.18
N ARG A 273 -17.16 18.88 -11.65
CA ARG A 273 -17.02 17.55 -11.05
C ARG A 273 -16.04 17.58 -9.89
N VAL A 274 -16.31 16.78 -8.84
CA VAL A 274 -15.43 16.59 -7.70
C VAL A 274 -15.08 15.10 -7.56
N ILE A 275 -13.79 14.79 -7.49
CA ILE A 275 -13.29 13.44 -7.26
C ILE A 275 -12.53 13.44 -5.92
N SER A 276 -12.96 12.65 -4.95
CA SER A 276 -12.22 12.47 -3.70
C SER A 276 -11.30 11.27 -3.81
N ALA A 277 -9.99 11.52 -3.80
CA ALA A 277 -8.93 10.55 -3.63
C ALA A 277 -8.38 10.55 -2.18
N ALA A 278 -9.08 11.20 -1.28
CA ALA A 278 -8.80 11.28 0.15
C ALA A 278 -9.39 10.09 0.92
N ASP A 279 -9.24 10.13 2.25
CA ASP A 279 -9.83 9.14 3.13
C ASP A 279 -11.35 9.01 2.98
N GLY A 280 -11.83 7.77 2.97
CA GLY A 280 -13.24 7.51 2.69
C GLY A 280 -14.16 7.91 3.85
N TYR A 281 -13.74 7.74 5.10
CA TYR A 281 -14.52 8.17 6.26
C TYR A 281 -14.62 9.70 6.31
N THR A 282 -13.48 10.37 6.22
CA THR A 282 -13.41 11.84 6.16
C THR A 282 -14.27 12.37 5.02
N THR A 283 -14.17 11.80 3.83
CA THR A 283 -14.95 12.20 2.66
C THR A 283 -16.46 12.10 2.92
N ILE A 284 -16.92 10.95 3.38
CA ILE A 284 -18.36 10.68 3.51
C ILE A 284 -18.95 11.35 4.75
N PHE A 285 -18.30 11.23 5.91
CA PHE A 285 -18.90 11.61 7.18
C PHE A 285 -18.53 13.03 7.62
N GLU A 286 -17.37 13.56 7.18
CA GLU A 286 -16.93 14.91 7.51
C GLU A 286 -17.21 15.88 6.36
N LEU A 287 -16.58 15.70 5.18
CA LEU A 287 -16.69 16.65 4.05
C LEU A 287 -18.11 16.72 3.45
N LEU A 288 -18.86 15.62 3.46
CA LEU A 288 -20.25 15.55 3.01
C LEU A 288 -21.25 15.56 4.18
N GLY A 289 -20.80 15.62 5.44
CA GLY A 289 -21.63 15.64 6.64
C GLY A 289 -22.50 14.40 6.83
N GLY A 290 -22.07 13.23 6.34
CA GLY A 290 -22.81 11.96 6.43
C GLY A 290 -24.08 11.89 5.56
N ARG A 291 -24.29 12.86 4.67
CA ARG A 291 -25.34 12.82 3.63
C ARG A 291 -24.98 11.78 2.57
N TYR A 292 -25.93 11.39 1.74
CA TYR A 292 -25.70 10.45 0.62
C TYR A 292 -25.15 9.08 1.03
N THR A 293 -25.41 8.67 2.28
CA THR A 293 -25.02 7.35 2.79
C THR A 293 -26.20 6.38 2.80
N THR A 294 -25.92 5.10 2.60
CA THR A 294 -26.86 4.00 2.82
C THR A 294 -26.54 3.26 4.10
N ARG A 295 -27.49 2.43 4.56
CA ARG A 295 -27.24 1.49 5.67
C ARG A 295 -26.03 0.57 5.37
N SER A 296 -25.85 0.17 4.12
CA SER A 296 -24.71 -0.67 3.71
C SER A 296 -23.38 0.07 3.83
N ILE A 297 -23.31 1.34 3.38
CA ILE A 297 -22.10 2.17 3.49
C ILE A 297 -21.72 2.34 4.98
N ARG A 298 -22.68 2.73 5.84
CA ARG A 298 -22.43 2.89 7.30
C ARG A 298 -21.94 1.59 7.93
N ALA A 299 -22.59 0.46 7.62
CA ALA A 299 -22.22 -0.85 8.13
C ALA A 299 -20.81 -1.31 7.74
N ARG A 300 -20.26 -0.83 6.59
CA ARG A 300 -18.85 -1.11 6.24
C ARG A 300 -17.91 -0.46 7.25
N TYR A 301 -18.04 0.83 7.53
CA TYR A 301 -17.18 1.55 8.48
C TYR A 301 -17.32 1.05 9.92
N GLU A 302 -18.46 0.44 10.25
CA GLU A 302 -18.70 -0.19 11.56
C GLU A 302 -18.10 -1.60 11.68
N ARG A 303 -18.03 -2.38 10.59
CA ARG A 303 -17.84 -3.84 10.67
C ARG A 303 -16.74 -4.41 9.79
N TRP A 304 -16.30 -3.69 8.77
CA TRP A 304 -15.25 -4.23 7.91
C TRP A 304 -13.89 -4.07 8.59
N PRO A 305 -13.03 -5.09 8.50
CA PRO A 305 -11.69 -5.00 9.04
C PRO A 305 -10.86 -3.99 8.24
N LEU A 306 -10.07 -3.21 8.97
CA LEU A 306 -9.07 -2.31 8.42
C LEU A 306 -7.68 -2.96 8.47
N PHE A 307 -6.78 -2.55 7.60
CA PHE A 307 -5.37 -2.76 7.87
C PHE A 307 -5.03 -2.13 9.22
N ALA A 308 -4.49 -2.93 10.12
CA ALA A 308 -4.18 -2.47 11.47
C ALA A 308 -3.17 -1.30 11.38
N PRO A 309 -3.41 -0.20 12.12
CA PRO A 309 -2.49 0.91 12.12
C PRO A 309 -1.13 0.50 12.65
N LEU A 310 -0.08 1.16 12.18
CA LEU A 310 1.30 0.84 12.48
C LEU A 310 1.93 1.84 13.45
N LEU A 311 2.74 1.30 14.35
CA LEU A 311 3.84 2.00 14.98
C LEU A 311 5.08 1.72 14.11
N LEU A 312 5.65 2.75 13.52
CA LEU A 312 6.86 2.69 12.71
C LEU A 312 8.00 3.31 13.49
N ILE A 313 9.01 2.52 13.81
CA ILE A 313 10.21 2.97 14.50
C ILE A 313 11.35 2.90 13.51
N SER A 314 12.04 4.01 13.31
CA SER A 314 13.17 4.12 12.39
C SER A 314 14.43 4.52 13.16
N TYR A 315 15.51 3.81 12.89
CA TYR A 315 16.84 4.11 13.42
C TYR A 315 17.78 4.45 12.26
N GLY A 316 18.43 5.61 12.31
CA GLY A 316 19.59 5.93 11.49
C GLY A 316 20.83 5.43 12.22
N VAL A 317 21.60 4.54 11.60
CA VAL A 317 22.65 3.77 12.26
C VAL A 317 23.98 3.98 11.57
N ALA A 318 25.04 4.31 12.33
CA ALA A 318 26.40 4.61 11.84
C ALA A 318 27.21 3.33 11.55
N CYS A 319 26.55 2.29 11.04
CA CYS A 319 27.18 1.07 10.52
C CYS A 319 26.25 0.36 9.55
N GLU A 320 26.75 -0.65 8.87
CA GLU A 320 26.01 -1.52 7.93
C GLU A 320 25.93 -2.94 8.49
N PHE A 321 24.92 -3.71 8.04
CA PHE A 321 24.70 -5.12 8.41
C PHE A 321 24.66 -5.99 7.16
N PRO A 322 25.79 -6.20 6.44
CA PRO A 322 25.83 -6.75 5.08
C PRO A 322 25.26 -8.17 4.95
N ASN A 323 25.28 -8.95 6.03
CA ASN A 323 24.82 -10.34 6.03
C ASN A 323 23.38 -10.52 6.54
N VAL A 324 22.68 -9.42 6.80
CA VAL A 324 21.31 -9.45 7.30
C VAL A 324 20.35 -9.33 6.12
N PRO A 325 19.33 -10.21 6.04
CA PRO A 325 18.30 -10.11 5.03
C PRO A 325 17.56 -8.76 5.07
N PRO A 326 17.14 -8.21 3.90
CA PRO A 326 16.46 -6.93 3.84
C PRO A 326 15.23 -6.81 4.73
N THR A 327 14.47 -7.90 4.89
CA THR A 327 13.30 -7.93 5.77
C THR A 327 13.29 -9.21 6.60
N SER A 328 13.22 -9.06 7.92
CA SER A 328 13.20 -10.17 8.86
C SER A 328 11.95 -10.16 9.73
N VAL A 329 11.39 -11.33 9.95
CA VAL A 329 10.23 -11.59 10.82
C VAL A 329 10.70 -12.52 11.94
N ILE A 330 10.78 -12.00 13.15
CA ILE A 330 11.28 -12.71 14.31
C ILE A 330 10.12 -13.19 15.18
N ARG A 331 10.10 -14.46 15.52
CA ARG A 331 9.24 -15.00 16.58
C ARG A 331 9.97 -14.82 17.91
N LEU A 332 9.47 -13.90 18.71
CA LEU A 332 10.11 -13.51 19.96
C LEU A 332 9.90 -14.56 21.06
N GLN A 333 10.96 -14.96 21.73
CA GLN A 333 10.88 -15.76 22.95
C GLN A 333 10.25 -14.96 24.10
N ARG A 334 10.59 -13.69 24.23
CA ARG A 334 9.97 -12.74 25.15
C ARG A 334 9.16 -11.70 24.35
N PRO A 335 7.83 -11.81 24.32
CA PRO A 335 6.99 -10.85 23.61
C PRO A 335 7.16 -9.41 24.10
N LEU A 336 6.97 -8.44 23.20
CA LEU A 336 6.89 -7.02 23.52
C LEU A 336 5.50 -6.68 24.09
N SER A 337 5.44 -5.65 24.96
CA SER A 337 4.19 -5.07 25.44
C SER A 337 4.02 -3.66 24.89
N ILE A 338 3.03 -3.46 24.01
CA ILE A 338 2.79 -2.20 23.30
C ILE A 338 1.30 -1.92 23.27
N ALA A 339 0.89 -0.72 23.67
CA ALA A 339 -0.50 -0.31 23.72
C ALA A 339 -1.42 -1.29 24.49
N GLY A 340 -0.91 -1.84 25.60
CA GLY A 340 -1.63 -2.84 26.40
C GLY A 340 -1.78 -4.22 25.74
N GLN A 341 -1.13 -4.47 24.60
CA GLN A 341 -1.20 -5.72 23.85
C GLN A 341 0.15 -6.44 23.86
N THR A 342 0.09 -7.78 23.90
CA THR A 342 1.27 -8.64 23.75
C THR A 342 1.61 -8.80 22.27
N LYS A 343 2.87 -8.52 21.88
CA LYS A 343 3.38 -8.65 20.51
C LYS A 343 4.42 -9.78 20.46
N PRO A 344 4.04 -10.97 19.97
CA PRO A 344 4.91 -12.14 19.95
C PRO A 344 5.88 -12.15 18.76
N ARG A 345 5.80 -11.17 17.87
CA ARG A 345 6.68 -11.06 16.69
C ARG A 345 7.22 -9.65 16.53
N LEU A 346 8.41 -9.56 15.95
CA LEU A 346 9.05 -8.34 15.52
C LEU A 346 9.27 -8.42 14.00
N VAL A 347 8.91 -7.37 13.26
CA VAL A 347 9.22 -7.25 11.84
C VAL A 347 10.14 -6.07 11.66
N PHE A 348 11.33 -6.29 11.08
CA PHE A 348 12.24 -5.19 10.79
C PHE A 348 12.84 -5.28 9.40
N ARG A 349 13.24 -4.13 8.87
CA ARG A 349 13.96 -3.99 7.60
C ARG A 349 15.31 -3.33 7.83
N VAL A 350 16.31 -3.80 7.10
CA VAL A 350 17.64 -3.18 7.02
C VAL A 350 17.86 -2.72 5.58
N PHE A 351 18.13 -1.44 5.40
CA PHE A 351 18.16 -0.82 4.06
C PHE A 351 19.56 -0.81 3.43
N ASN A 352 20.41 -1.78 3.73
CA ASN A 352 21.75 -1.90 3.13
C ASN A 352 21.73 -1.99 1.59
N TYR A 353 20.63 -2.43 1.02
CA TYR A 353 20.45 -2.55 -0.43
C TYR A 353 20.25 -1.21 -1.15
N ASP A 354 19.96 -0.13 -0.42
CA ASP A 354 19.78 1.22 -0.95
C ASP A 354 20.68 2.21 -0.21
N THR A 355 21.86 2.42 -0.76
CA THR A 355 22.89 3.30 -0.16
C THR A 355 22.53 4.79 -0.25
N THR A 356 21.46 5.15 -0.93
CA THR A 356 21.00 6.56 -1.04
C THR A 356 20.20 7.01 0.18
N LEU A 357 19.73 6.08 1.00
CA LEU A 357 18.89 6.36 2.19
C LEU A 357 19.72 6.80 3.41
N ALA A 358 21.02 6.59 3.42
CA ALA A 358 21.91 6.94 4.52
C ALA A 358 23.23 7.53 4.01
N PRO A 359 24.01 8.25 4.83
CA PRO A 359 25.37 8.62 4.50
C PRO A 359 26.25 7.38 4.27
N PRO A 360 27.39 7.50 3.52
CA PRO A 360 28.27 6.37 3.23
C PRO A 360 28.72 5.60 4.49
N GLY A 361 28.67 4.28 4.46
CA GLY A 361 29.03 3.38 5.59
C GLY A 361 27.98 3.33 6.69
N LYS A 362 26.76 3.86 6.45
CA LYS A 362 25.65 3.88 7.38
C LYS A 362 24.41 3.27 6.76
N THR A 363 23.42 2.92 7.58
CA THR A 363 22.16 2.36 7.09
C THR A 363 20.96 2.87 7.89
N VAL A 364 19.77 2.57 7.39
CA VAL A 364 18.50 2.73 8.09
C VAL A 364 18.00 1.35 8.52
N VAL A 365 17.51 1.26 9.76
CA VAL A 365 16.77 0.10 10.27
C VAL A 365 15.38 0.55 10.65
N GLN A 366 14.35 -0.12 10.14
CA GLN A 366 12.96 0.20 10.47
C GLN A 366 12.23 -1.01 11.05
N VAL A 367 11.38 -0.76 12.03
CA VAL A 367 10.55 -1.76 12.71
C VAL A 367 9.09 -1.41 12.55
N TYR A 368 8.29 -2.42 12.18
CA TYR A 368 6.87 -2.29 11.91
C TYR A 368 6.06 -3.10 12.92
N ILE A 369 5.25 -2.44 13.73
CA ILE A 369 4.46 -3.07 14.77
C ILE A 369 2.99 -2.66 14.63
N GLN A 370 2.12 -3.63 14.40
CA GLN A 370 0.68 -3.40 14.44
C GLN A 370 0.25 -2.99 15.84
N THR A 371 -0.57 -1.95 15.95
CA THR A 371 -0.96 -1.38 17.24
C THR A 371 -2.43 -0.94 17.22
N ASP A 372 -2.88 -0.29 18.30
CA ASP A 372 -4.26 0.19 18.45
C ASP A 372 -4.34 1.72 18.32
N TYR A 373 -5.20 2.20 17.43
CA TYR A 373 -5.40 3.63 17.18
C TYR A 373 -5.98 4.36 18.41
N ASP A 374 -7.03 3.79 19.00
CA ASP A 374 -7.77 4.46 20.08
C ASP A 374 -6.89 4.62 21.32
N TRP A 375 -6.04 3.64 21.59
CA TRP A 375 -5.07 3.71 22.67
C TRP A 375 -4.08 4.87 22.48
N TRP A 376 -3.51 5.01 21.28
CA TRP A 376 -2.58 6.10 20.96
C TRP A 376 -3.28 7.46 20.96
N GLU A 377 -4.50 7.53 20.47
CA GLU A 377 -5.30 8.77 20.46
C GLU A 377 -5.68 9.21 21.88
N ALA A 378 -5.99 8.27 22.76
CA ALA A 378 -6.21 8.56 24.17
C ALA A 378 -4.94 9.03 24.88
N LEU A 379 -3.80 8.34 24.65
CA LEU A 379 -2.53 8.68 25.26
C LEU A 379 -2.02 10.06 24.82
N ARG A 380 -2.25 10.45 23.57
CA ARG A 380 -1.83 11.74 22.98
C ARG A 380 -2.38 12.96 23.73
N LYS A 381 -3.48 12.81 24.45
CA LYS A 381 -4.04 13.89 25.26
C LYS A 381 -3.09 14.31 26.39
N ASP A 382 -2.21 13.41 26.84
CA ASP A 382 -1.10 13.69 27.73
C ASP A 382 0.21 13.63 26.94
N ARG A 383 0.67 14.79 26.51
CA ARG A 383 1.86 14.92 25.65
C ARG A 383 3.12 14.31 26.26
N ALA A 384 3.32 14.49 27.57
CA ALA A 384 4.51 14.01 28.25
C ALA A 384 4.54 12.47 28.29
N ARG A 385 3.44 11.85 28.64
CA ARG A 385 3.29 10.40 28.64
C ARG A 385 3.36 9.80 27.25
N TYR A 386 2.82 10.50 26.24
CA TYR A 386 2.90 10.07 24.84
C TYR A 386 4.35 10.01 24.34
N GLU A 387 5.17 11.05 24.57
CA GLU A 387 6.57 11.05 24.16
C GLU A 387 7.39 10.07 25.00
N GLN A 388 7.10 9.93 26.30
CA GLN A 388 7.75 8.94 27.17
C GLN A 388 7.49 7.51 26.68
N GLU A 389 6.27 7.18 26.28
CA GLU A 389 5.92 5.85 25.80
C GLU A 389 6.58 5.55 24.44
N LYS A 390 6.65 6.52 23.53
CA LYS A 390 7.41 6.39 22.28
C LYS A 390 8.87 6.05 22.56
N ALA A 391 9.51 6.79 23.48
CA ALA A 391 10.90 6.57 23.84
C ALA A 391 11.11 5.19 24.50
N ARG A 392 10.21 4.80 25.41
CA ARG A 392 10.25 3.49 26.08
C ARG A 392 10.18 2.34 25.07
N ILE A 393 9.21 2.42 24.14
CA ILE A 393 9.03 1.35 23.14
C ILE A 393 10.24 1.31 22.18
N ALA A 394 10.76 2.46 21.75
CA ALA A 394 11.95 2.49 20.92
C ALA A 394 13.16 1.86 21.63
N ALA A 395 13.36 2.13 22.90
CA ALA A 395 14.45 1.51 23.69
C ALA A 395 14.26 -0.01 23.84
N ASP A 396 13.05 -0.47 24.16
CA ASP A 396 12.72 -1.90 24.30
C ASP A 396 12.90 -2.66 22.97
N VAL A 397 12.50 -2.05 21.85
CA VAL A 397 12.72 -2.60 20.51
C VAL A 397 14.21 -2.64 20.16
N LEU A 398 14.97 -1.59 20.48
CA LEU A 398 16.42 -1.55 20.22
C LEU A 398 17.17 -2.64 20.99
N GLU A 399 16.79 -2.91 22.25
CA GLU A 399 17.31 -4.04 23.04
C GLU A 399 17.07 -5.39 22.34
N ARG A 400 15.89 -5.58 21.72
CA ARG A 400 15.59 -6.80 20.95
C ARG A 400 16.42 -6.89 19.67
N LEU A 401 16.57 -5.75 18.98
CA LEU A 401 17.36 -5.71 17.75
C LEU A 401 18.84 -6.02 17.98
N GLU A 402 19.42 -5.70 19.15
CA GLU A 402 20.82 -6.01 19.48
C GLU A 402 21.13 -7.50 19.36
N HIS A 403 20.16 -8.39 19.60
CA HIS A 403 20.29 -9.83 19.42
C HIS A 403 20.46 -10.25 17.95
N HIS A 404 19.83 -9.50 17.03
CA HIS A 404 19.79 -9.82 15.60
C HIS A 404 20.74 -8.95 14.78
N LEU A 405 21.10 -7.80 15.32
CA LEU A 405 21.97 -6.77 14.74
C LEU A 405 23.01 -6.35 15.78
N PRO A 406 23.99 -7.21 16.10
CA PRO A 406 24.97 -6.94 17.16
C PRO A 406 25.69 -5.61 16.95
N GLY A 407 25.72 -4.79 18.00
CA GLY A 407 26.33 -3.48 18.01
C GLY A 407 25.42 -2.33 17.54
N ILE A 408 24.17 -2.61 17.13
CA ILE A 408 23.26 -1.54 16.66
C ILE A 408 23.08 -0.46 17.71
N ALA A 409 22.91 -0.81 18.99
CA ALA A 409 22.63 0.15 20.06
C ALA A 409 23.74 1.20 20.23
N ALA A 410 25.00 0.80 20.03
CA ALA A 410 26.15 1.70 20.10
C ALA A 410 26.29 2.65 18.91
N HIS A 411 25.58 2.39 17.80
CA HIS A 411 25.71 3.11 16.54
C HIS A 411 24.45 3.88 16.12
N VAL A 412 23.41 3.91 16.95
CA VAL A 412 22.19 4.71 16.65
C VAL A 412 22.51 6.20 16.76
N GLU A 413 22.34 6.94 15.65
CA GLU A 413 22.47 8.41 15.60
C GLU A 413 21.11 9.10 15.58
N VAL A 414 20.09 8.44 15.04
CA VAL A 414 18.73 8.96 14.89
C VAL A 414 17.72 7.93 15.33
N THR A 415 16.71 8.34 16.09
CA THR A 415 15.52 7.56 16.39
C THR A 415 14.28 8.41 16.04
N ASP A 416 13.41 7.85 15.19
CA ASP A 416 12.12 8.46 14.83
C ASP A 416 10.99 7.45 15.10
N VAL A 417 9.93 7.90 15.77
CA VAL A 417 8.78 7.06 16.10
C VAL A 417 7.50 7.67 15.56
N SER A 418 6.97 7.06 14.52
CA SER A 418 5.68 7.41 13.93
C SER A 418 4.59 6.51 14.46
N THR A 419 3.57 7.10 15.10
CA THR A 419 2.42 6.39 15.66
C THR A 419 1.24 6.41 14.68
N PRO A 420 0.15 5.68 14.92
CA PRO A 420 -1.07 5.79 14.12
C PRO A 420 -1.60 7.22 13.97
N HIS A 421 -1.41 8.06 15.00
CA HIS A 421 -1.77 9.47 14.92
C HIS A 421 -0.89 10.26 13.92
N THR A 422 0.38 9.86 13.73
CA THR A 422 1.24 10.47 12.70
C THR A 422 0.65 10.24 11.31
N PHE A 423 0.25 9.02 11.00
CA PHE A 423 -0.42 8.70 9.74
C PHE A 423 -1.73 9.48 9.58
N TYR A 424 -2.60 9.47 10.59
CA TYR A 424 -3.84 10.24 10.56
C TYR A 424 -3.60 11.74 10.32
N ARG A 425 -2.64 12.32 11.02
CA ARG A 425 -2.32 13.76 10.91
C ARG A 425 -1.98 14.19 9.48
N TYR A 426 -1.21 13.38 8.77
CA TYR A 426 -0.73 13.72 7.42
C TYR A 426 -1.66 13.29 6.30
N THR A 427 -2.51 12.27 6.51
CA THR A 427 -3.32 11.67 5.45
C THR A 427 -4.82 11.66 5.73
N ARG A 428 -5.23 11.99 6.96
CA ARG A 428 -6.60 11.83 7.45
C ARG A 428 -7.12 10.39 7.38
N ASN A 429 -6.28 9.39 7.07
CA ASN A 429 -6.71 8.00 6.96
C ASN A 429 -7.40 7.52 8.23
N TYR A 430 -8.62 7.04 8.06
CA TYR A 430 -9.51 6.61 9.14
C TYR A 430 -8.80 5.64 10.09
N ARG A 431 -8.75 6.00 11.38
CA ARG A 431 -8.08 5.25 12.45
C ARG A 431 -6.60 4.94 12.15
N GLY A 432 -5.93 5.79 11.37
CA GLY A 432 -4.53 5.60 10.99
C GLY A 432 -4.26 4.37 10.10
N ALA A 433 -5.28 3.78 9.49
CA ALA A 433 -5.13 2.66 8.58
C ALA A 433 -4.31 3.08 7.34
N PHE A 434 -3.19 2.42 7.11
CA PHE A 434 -2.26 2.83 6.04
C PHE A 434 -2.71 2.37 4.64
N GLU A 435 -3.56 1.35 4.55
CA GLU A 435 -3.99 0.73 3.28
C GLU A 435 -5.52 0.50 3.20
N GLY A 436 -6.29 1.18 4.04
CA GLY A 436 -7.76 1.13 4.02
C GLY A 436 -8.33 -0.21 4.49
N TRP A 437 -9.22 -0.81 3.66
CA TRP A 437 -9.88 -2.07 3.98
C TRP A 437 -8.94 -3.25 3.89
N LEU A 438 -8.88 -4.06 4.96
CA LEU A 438 -8.08 -5.28 5.00
C LEU A 438 -8.53 -6.26 3.91
N VAL A 439 -7.58 -6.73 3.11
CA VAL A 439 -7.82 -7.79 2.13
C VAL A 439 -7.99 -9.13 2.86
N THR A 440 -9.17 -9.71 2.70
CA THR A 440 -9.53 -11.04 3.25
C THR A 440 -10.21 -11.86 2.17
N PRO A 441 -10.37 -13.19 2.33
CA PRO A 441 -11.16 -14.00 1.40
C PRO A 441 -12.61 -13.52 1.21
N ARG A 442 -13.11 -12.70 2.16
CA ARG A 442 -14.44 -12.09 2.09
C ARG A 442 -14.43 -10.74 1.40
N THR A 443 -13.56 -9.81 1.82
CA THR A 443 -13.57 -8.42 1.33
C THR A 443 -13.13 -8.30 -0.12
N ILE A 444 -12.17 -9.12 -0.59
CA ILE A 444 -11.67 -9.11 -1.96
C ILE A 444 -12.74 -9.35 -3.04
N ARG A 445 -13.89 -9.90 -2.66
CA ARG A 445 -15.01 -10.19 -3.58
C ARG A 445 -15.93 -9.01 -3.81
N HIS A 446 -15.78 -7.94 -3.04
CA HIS A 446 -16.67 -6.79 -3.10
C HIS A 446 -16.05 -5.71 -3.99
N ALA A 447 -16.69 -5.44 -5.13
CA ALA A 447 -16.44 -4.21 -5.86
C ALA A 447 -17.22 -3.09 -5.16
N LEU A 448 -16.52 -2.02 -4.77
CA LEU A 448 -17.16 -0.86 -4.19
C LEU A 448 -17.44 0.15 -5.29
N GLU A 449 -18.56 0.88 -5.15
CA GLU A 449 -18.94 1.89 -6.13
C GLU A 449 -18.13 3.16 -5.91
N HIS A 450 -17.75 3.81 -7.01
CA HIS A 450 -17.07 5.11 -6.99
C HIS A 450 -18.03 6.26 -6.70
N ALA A 451 -19.32 6.14 -6.99
CA ALA A 451 -20.34 7.15 -6.76
C ALA A 451 -21.12 6.91 -5.46
N LEU A 452 -21.60 7.97 -4.84
CA LEU A 452 -22.53 7.88 -3.72
C LEU A 452 -23.99 8.01 -4.20
N PRO A 453 -24.93 7.24 -3.61
CA PRO A 453 -26.33 7.24 -4.04
C PRO A 453 -26.97 8.62 -3.90
N GLY A 454 -27.56 9.10 -5.00
CA GLY A 454 -28.27 10.38 -5.06
C GLY A 454 -27.38 11.61 -5.22
N LEU A 455 -26.06 11.48 -5.22
CA LEU A 455 -25.13 12.59 -5.44
C LEU A 455 -24.57 12.55 -6.86
N GLN A 456 -24.78 13.62 -7.62
CA GLN A 456 -24.30 13.76 -8.99
C GLN A 456 -22.93 14.47 -9.02
N ASP A 457 -22.15 14.19 -10.08
CA ASP A 457 -20.82 14.77 -10.36
C ASP A 457 -19.82 14.67 -9.20
N PHE A 458 -20.00 13.66 -8.36
CA PHE A 458 -19.13 13.30 -7.28
C PHE A 458 -18.68 11.85 -7.39
N TYR A 459 -17.38 11.62 -7.18
CA TYR A 459 -16.80 10.29 -7.21
C TYR A 459 -15.75 10.11 -6.11
N MET A 460 -15.54 8.88 -5.69
CA MET A 460 -14.45 8.47 -4.80
C MET A 460 -13.53 7.51 -5.54
N ILE A 461 -12.23 7.60 -5.26
CA ILE A 461 -11.20 6.73 -5.86
C ILE A 461 -10.14 6.40 -4.81
N GLY A 462 -9.43 5.28 -5.00
CA GLY A 462 -8.31 4.89 -4.14
C GLY A 462 -8.62 3.70 -3.24
N GLN A 463 -7.81 3.53 -2.22
CA GLN A 463 -7.84 2.34 -1.32
C GLN A 463 -9.19 2.12 -0.58
N TRP A 464 -10.02 3.16 -0.49
CA TRP A 464 -11.34 3.07 0.16
C TRP A 464 -12.44 2.58 -0.78
N THR A 465 -12.17 2.51 -2.08
CA THR A 465 -13.04 1.90 -3.09
C THR A 465 -12.51 0.57 -3.60
N GLU A 466 -11.24 0.23 -3.29
CA GLU A 466 -10.56 -0.99 -3.72
C GLU A 466 -10.05 -1.77 -2.48
N PRO A 467 -10.80 -2.75 -1.96
CA PRO A 467 -10.37 -3.56 -0.82
C PRO A 467 -9.05 -4.28 -1.10
N GLY A 468 -8.10 -4.14 -0.18
CA GLY A 468 -6.74 -4.61 -0.33
C GLY A 468 -5.76 -3.56 -0.80
N GLY A 469 -6.24 -2.39 -1.24
CA GLY A 469 -5.42 -1.22 -1.55
C GLY A 469 -4.18 -1.53 -2.39
N GLY A 470 -3.06 -0.90 -2.04
CA GLY A 470 -1.78 -1.11 -2.70
C GLY A 470 -1.59 -0.26 -3.96
N ILE A 471 -0.35 0.13 -4.21
CA ILE A 471 0.02 1.06 -5.30
C ILE A 471 -0.46 0.57 -6.67
N PRO A 472 -0.18 -0.69 -7.10
CA PRO A 472 -0.59 -1.14 -8.43
C PRO A 472 -2.12 -1.16 -8.59
N VAL A 473 -2.82 -1.56 -7.54
CA VAL A 473 -4.29 -1.67 -7.54
C VAL A 473 -4.94 -0.30 -7.70
N VAL A 474 -4.48 0.72 -6.96
CA VAL A 474 -5.09 2.05 -7.02
C VAL A 474 -4.74 2.81 -8.30
N ILE A 475 -3.57 2.58 -8.90
CA ILE A 475 -3.22 3.15 -10.22
C ILE A 475 -4.09 2.53 -11.31
N ASP A 476 -4.27 1.20 -11.29
CA ASP A 476 -5.13 0.52 -12.26
C ASP A 476 -6.61 0.91 -12.08
N ALA A 477 -7.06 1.08 -10.84
CA ALA A 477 -8.41 1.58 -10.54
C ALA A 477 -8.63 3.00 -11.07
N ALA A 478 -7.64 3.89 -10.92
CA ALA A 478 -7.69 5.23 -11.49
C ALA A 478 -7.80 5.20 -13.02
N ARG A 479 -7.02 4.35 -13.67
CA ARG A 479 -7.08 4.14 -15.13
C ARG A 479 -8.48 3.67 -15.57
N ARG A 480 -9.02 2.64 -14.94
CA ARG A 480 -10.36 2.11 -15.22
C ARG A 480 -11.47 3.13 -14.96
N PHE A 481 -11.32 3.92 -13.91
CA PHE A 481 -12.26 5.00 -13.58
C PHE A 481 -12.28 6.05 -14.70
N VAL A 482 -11.13 6.56 -15.15
CA VAL A 482 -11.06 7.54 -16.22
C VAL A 482 -11.52 6.95 -17.56
N GLN A 483 -11.26 5.67 -17.86
CA GLN A 483 -11.87 4.98 -19.01
C GLN A 483 -13.40 5.04 -18.97
N THR A 484 -13.98 4.77 -17.80
CA THR A 484 -15.44 4.83 -17.61
C THR A 484 -15.96 6.26 -17.81
N LEU A 485 -15.24 7.25 -17.28
CA LEU A 485 -15.56 8.66 -17.43
C LEU A 485 -15.53 9.09 -18.90
N CYS A 486 -14.48 8.72 -19.64
CA CYS A 486 -14.37 8.98 -21.08
C CYS A 486 -15.55 8.36 -21.85
N HIS A 487 -15.92 7.12 -21.49
CA HIS A 487 -17.08 6.47 -22.14
C HIS A 487 -18.40 7.22 -21.88
N GLN A 488 -18.64 7.65 -20.64
CA GLN A 488 -19.83 8.47 -20.29
C GLN A 488 -19.85 9.78 -21.06
N ASP A 489 -18.71 10.44 -21.18
CA ASP A 489 -18.54 11.72 -21.87
C ASP A 489 -18.33 11.56 -23.39
N ARG A 490 -18.44 10.33 -23.94
CA ARG A 490 -18.26 9.97 -25.36
C ARG A 490 -16.90 10.39 -25.93
N LYS A 491 -15.85 10.35 -25.11
CA LYS A 491 -14.46 10.60 -25.50
C LYS A 491 -13.71 9.28 -25.71
N PRO A 492 -12.76 9.19 -26.66
CA PRO A 492 -11.83 8.05 -26.74
C PRO A 492 -10.89 8.07 -25.53
N PHE A 493 -10.60 6.92 -24.95
CA PHE A 493 -9.60 6.82 -23.89
C PHE A 493 -8.19 6.69 -24.46
N ARG A 494 -7.22 7.48 -23.94
CA ARG A 494 -5.81 7.51 -24.33
C ARG A 494 -4.91 7.37 -23.09
N THR A 495 -3.74 6.78 -23.28
CA THR A 495 -2.72 6.60 -22.25
C THR A 495 -1.41 7.35 -22.52
N GLU A 496 -1.28 7.89 -23.75
CA GLU A 496 -0.19 8.76 -24.17
C GLU A 496 -0.70 10.18 -24.33
N ALA A 497 0.06 11.15 -23.86
CA ALA A 497 -0.18 12.53 -24.22
C ALA A 497 0.11 12.65 -25.71
N GLU A 498 -0.85 13.12 -26.51
CA GLU A 498 -0.46 13.76 -27.76
C GLU A 498 0.36 14.98 -27.35
N VAL A 499 1.68 14.92 -27.55
CA VAL A 499 2.53 16.09 -27.44
C VAL A 499 2.08 17.00 -28.58
N THR A 500 1.15 17.89 -28.29
CA THR A 500 0.94 19.05 -29.14
C THR A 500 2.25 19.83 -29.04
N ALA A 501 3.08 19.66 -30.08
CA ALA A 501 4.25 20.53 -30.25
C ALA A 501 3.80 21.98 -30.17
N PRO A 502 4.55 22.85 -29.46
CA PRO A 502 4.21 24.24 -29.29
C PRO A 502 4.11 24.99 -30.63
#